data_0aeca7640871c9826ccd786a0ac3d1f1
#
_entry.id   0aeca7640871c9826ccd786a0ac3d1f1
#
_cell.length_a   1.000
_cell.length_b   1.000
_cell.length_c   1.000
_cell.angle_alpha   90.00
_cell.angle_beta   90.00
_cell.angle_gamma   90.00
#
_symmetry.space_group_name_H-M   'P 1'
#
loop_
_entity.id
_entity.type
_entity.pdbx_description
1 polymer ?
#
loop_
_entity_poly.entity_id
_entity_poly.type
_entity_poly.pdbx_seq_one_letter_code
_entity_poly.pdbx_strand_id
1 'polypeptide(L)'
;MKRNIIFVFLLTAAASVFAQSGKKEIIKKGWNFGPLPVVGFNSDLGFQYGACVDIFNYGDGSRYPAYNYKMNVEVSTYTKGSSTFRFYGDYNDIFPKTKLFVDVAYFIDKKFGFYGFNGYCGVFEKDIAVFKNNESFYVDHNSKSAFNYLCRKQIRAVVSVKRPFPSCNRFFYAFGLGYFNNAFDRLDVSGYDDQLSLYELYRDADLIRDDEKYGNVTQLKAGLIFDSRDHENDPCSGTYVEAVVTGAPDLIDGHGYNFMTATAVFSQYYSFLKNHFTFAYRLGAQNVIAGDVPFHAMMNTNILFYKKLTTDALGGSNSLRGINPNGVIGKGYAWLNAELRCRIYDFQFVRQNWIIGLNPFFDAGLVTQTFRADEQKRAWQTLCEKYTVAGVDDYVYSSKDESLHTALGCGLKLIMNHNLVVSVDAAKALDKRDGDELKLYVGFNYIF
;
A
#
# COMPACT_ATOMS: atom_id res chain seq x y z
N MET A 1 9.86 -37.42 10.62
CA MET A 1 8.43 -37.66 10.83
C MET A 1 7.55 -36.40 10.92
N LYS A 2 8.01 -35.25 11.41
CA LYS A 2 7.17 -34.01 11.51
C LYS A 2 6.84 -33.34 10.16
N ARG A 3 7.60 -33.57 9.11
CA ARG A 3 7.43 -32.94 7.78
C ARG A 3 6.31 -33.57 6.93
N ASN A 4 5.94 -34.82 7.19
CA ASN A 4 4.86 -35.52 6.48
C ASN A 4 3.48 -35.30 7.11
N ILE A 5 3.41 -34.84 8.35
CA ILE A 5 2.15 -34.59 9.05
C ILE A 5 1.47 -33.30 8.54
N ILE A 6 2.26 -32.28 8.17
CA ILE A 6 1.74 -31.02 7.60
C ILE A 6 1.13 -31.24 6.21
N PHE A 7 1.74 -32.11 5.40
CA PHE A 7 1.24 -32.45 4.06
C PHE A 7 -0.07 -33.27 4.11
N VAL A 8 -0.21 -34.16 5.11
CA VAL A 8 -1.44 -34.94 5.34
C VAL A 8 -2.56 -34.08 5.90
N PHE A 9 -2.25 -33.08 6.77
CA PHE A 9 -3.25 -32.12 7.23
C PHE A 9 -3.76 -31.20 6.12
N LEU A 10 -2.93 -30.79 5.18
CA LEU A 10 -3.32 -30.02 4.00
C LEU A 10 -4.18 -30.86 3.02
N LEU A 11 -3.91 -32.14 2.88
CA LEU A 11 -4.69 -33.05 2.02
C LEU A 11 -6.03 -33.46 2.65
N THR A 12 -6.11 -33.63 3.97
CA THR A 12 -7.36 -33.94 4.68
C THR A 12 -8.26 -32.71 4.81
N ALA A 13 -7.70 -31.50 4.97
CA ALA A 13 -8.43 -30.25 4.86
C ALA A 13 -9.02 -30.04 3.45
N ALA A 14 -8.31 -30.44 2.40
CA ALA A 14 -8.81 -30.38 1.02
C ALA A 14 -9.97 -31.36 0.75
N ALA A 15 -10.04 -32.49 1.43
CA ALA A 15 -11.08 -33.49 1.21
C ALA A 15 -12.42 -33.12 1.90
N SER A 16 -12.43 -32.29 2.95
CA SER A 16 -13.64 -31.83 3.62
C SER A 16 -14.29 -30.58 3.00
N VAL A 17 -13.69 -30.01 1.97
CA VAL A 17 -14.11 -28.76 1.28
C VAL A 17 -15.33 -28.94 0.37
N PHE A 18 -15.81 -30.15 0.12
CA PHE A 18 -16.90 -30.40 -0.83
C PHE A 18 -18.32 -30.36 -0.29
N ALA A 19 -18.52 -29.89 0.95
CA ALA A 19 -19.85 -29.63 1.48
C ALA A 19 -20.34 -28.23 1.07
N GLN A 20 -20.56 -28.03 -0.23
CA GLN A 20 -21.20 -26.81 -0.72
C GLN A 20 -22.63 -26.76 -0.18
N SER A 21 -22.94 -25.78 0.66
CA SER A 21 -24.30 -25.46 1.04
C SER A 21 -25.08 -25.09 -0.21
N GLY A 22 -25.97 -25.94 -0.68
CA GLY A 22 -26.80 -25.74 -1.88
C GLY A 22 -27.84 -24.59 -1.74
N LYS A 23 -27.59 -23.59 -0.90
CA LYS A 23 -28.46 -22.44 -0.74
C LYS A 23 -28.26 -21.46 -1.89
N LYS A 24 -29.39 -21.07 -2.49
CA LYS A 24 -29.41 -20.04 -3.56
C LYS A 24 -28.87 -18.72 -3.01
N GLU A 25 -27.99 -18.07 -3.74
CA GLU A 25 -27.41 -16.78 -3.36
C GLU A 25 -28.48 -15.70 -3.15
N ILE A 26 -28.30 -14.88 -2.10
CA ILE A 26 -29.23 -13.79 -1.77
C ILE A 26 -28.89 -12.57 -2.63
N ILE A 27 -29.75 -12.24 -3.56
CA ILE A 27 -29.63 -11.03 -4.40
C ILE A 27 -29.94 -9.79 -3.56
N LYS A 28 -29.00 -8.85 -3.47
CA LYS A 28 -29.19 -7.58 -2.76
C LYS A 28 -29.86 -6.55 -3.66
N LYS A 29 -30.68 -5.70 -3.02
CA LYS A 29 -31.42 -4.59 -3.63
C LYS A 29 -31.34 -3.35 -2.76
N GLY A 30 -31.51 -2.17 -3.37
CA GLY A 30 -31.53 -0.89 -2.65
C GLY A 30 -30.24 -0.60 -1.88
N TRP A 31 -30.38 0.13 -0.81
CA TRP A 31 -29.26 0.50 0.07
C TRP A 31 -28.92 -0.60 1.06
N ASN A 32 -27.64 -0.92 1.16
CA ASN A 32 -27.08 -1.88 2.10
C ASN A 32 -25.91 -1.25 2.84
N PHE A 33 -25.81 -1.51 4.14
CA PHE A 33 -24.81 -0.93 5.02
C PHE A 33 -23.97 -2.02 5.64
N GLY A 34 -22.65 -1.86 5.63
CA GLY A 34 -21.69 -2.75 6.26
C GLY A 34 -20.87 -1.98 7.31
N PRO A 35 -21.46 -1.68 8.50
CA PRO A 35 -20.68 -1.08 9.57
C PRO A 35 -19.71 -2.09 10.16
N LEU A 36 -18.45 -1.69 10.33
CA LEU A 36 -17.38 -2.50 10.91
C LEU A 36 -16.59 -1.69 11.94
N PRO A 37 -16.33 -2.21 13.12
CA PRO A 37 -15.36 -1.62 14.00
C PRO A 37 -13.96 -1.77 13.35
N VAL A 38 -13.18 -0.69 13.38
CA VAL A 38 -11.76 -0.76 13.09
C VAL A 38 -11.06 -1.09 14.40
N VAL A 39 -10.51 -2.29 14.48
CA VAL A 39 -9.75 -2.76 15.66
C VAL A 39 -8.47 -3.38 15.14
N GLY A 40 -7.34 -2.90 15.62
CA GLY A 40 -6.03 -3.41 15.24
C GLY A 40 -5.01 -3.22 16.36
N PHE A 41 -3.88 -3.83 16.18
CA PHE A 41 -2.74 -3.61 17.04
C PHE A 41 -1.47 -3.56 16.19
N ASN A 42 -0.66 -2.57 16.47
CA ASN A 42 0.69 -2.43 15.92
C ASN A 42 1.63 -2.14 17.09
N SER A 43 2.70 -2.91 17.22
CA SER A 43 3.67 -2.74 18.30
C SER A 43 4.25 -1.33 18.37
N ASP A 44 4.41 -0.69 17.22
CA ASP A 44 4.97 0.65 17.09
C ASP A 44 3.95 1.75 17.37
N LEU A 45 2.71 1.61 16.88
CA LEU A 45 1.64 2.62 16.97
C LEU A 45 0.67 2.37 18.12
N GLY A 46 0.71 1.18 18.72
CA GLY A 46 -0.19 0.75 19.78
C GLY A 46 -1.51 0.16 19.27
N PHE A 47 -2.54 0.20 20.06
CA PHE A 47 -3.86 -0.29 19.74
C PHE A 47 -4.58 0.68 18.80
N GLN A 48 -5.11 0.18 17.68
CA GLN A 48 -5.97 0.92 16.75
C GLN A 48 -7.43 0.70 17.10
N TYR A 49 -8.19 1.77 17.11
CA TYR A 49 -9.63 1.74 17.28
C TYR A 49 -10.30 2.80 16.42
N GLY A 50 -11.52 2.50 16.01
CA GLY A 50 -12.27 3.38 15.14
C GLY A 50 -13.51 2.71 14.57
N ALA A 51 -14.06 3.29 13.53
CA ALA A 51 -15.19 2.76 12.79
C ALA A 51 -15.00 2.98 11.31
N CYS A 52 -15.45 2.02 10.51
CA CYS A 52 -15.67 2.23 9.09
C CYS A 52 -17.05 1.73 8.70
N VAL A 53 -17.61 2.35 7.67
CA VAL A 53 -18.90 1.95 7.11
C VAL A 53 -18.78 1.89 5.59
N ASP A 54 -19.00 0.69 5.04
CA ASP A 54 -19.23 0.52 3.62
C ASP A 54 -20.73 0.65 3.32
N ILE A 55 -21.08 1.51 2.39
CA ILE A 55 -22.46 1.79 1.99
C ILE A 55 -22.59 1.43 0.50
N PHE A 56 -23.48 0.51 0.19
CA PHE A 56 -23.74 0.06 -1.17
C PHE A 56 -25.15 0.38 -1.62
N ASN A 57 -25.33 0.74 -2.89
CA ASN A 57 -26.62 0.79 -3.55
C ASN A 57 -26.62 -0.19 -4.73
N TYR A 58 -27.50 -1.19 -4.69
CA TYR A 58 -27.65 -2.20 -5.71
C TYR A 58 -28.83 -1.95 -6.68
N GLY A 59 -29.53 -0.83 -6.52
CA GLY A 59 -30.72 -0.52 -7.32
C GLY A 59 -31.81 -1.59 -7.19
N ASP A 60 -32.31 -2.08 -8.29
CA ASP A 60 -33.29 -3.19 -8.35
C ASP A 60 -32.70 -4.59 -8.13
N GLY A 61 -31.37 -4.70 -8.05
CA GLY A 61 -30.62 -5.94 -7.88
C GLY A 61 -30.36 -6.70 -9.18
N SER A 62 -30.75 -6.19 -10.33
CA SER A 62 -30.54 -6.85 -11.63
C SER A 62 -29.05 -7.00 -12.00
N ARG A 63 -28.22 -6.12 -11.47
CA ARG A 63 -26.76 -6.10 -11.69
C ARG A 63 -25.96 -6.78 -10.57
N TYR A 64 -26.63 -7.28 -9.52
CA TYR A 64 -25.93 -7.94 -8.41
C TYR A 64 -24.99 -9.06 -8.91
N PRO A 65 -23.76 -9.18 -8.39
CA PRO A 65 -23.15 -8.47 -7.26
C PRO A 65 -22.58 -7.08 -7.57
N ALA A 66 -22.64 -6.61 -8.82
CA ALA A 66 -22.24 -5.23 -9.13
C ALA A 66 -23.20 -4.22 -8.46
N TYR A 67 -22.63 -3.13 -7.95
CA TYR A 67 -23.36 -2.04 -7.32
C TYR A 67 -23.47 -0.83 -8.25
N ASN A 68 -24.45 0.05 -8.01
CA ASN A 68 -24.54 1.36 -8.64
C ASN A 68 -23.64 2.37 -7.93
N TYR A 69 -23.67 2.37 -6.60
CA TYR A 69 -22.85 3.26 -5.77
C TYR A 69 -22.22 2.47 -4.63
N LYS A 70 -20.96 2.76 -4.36
CA LYS A 70 -20.26 2.35 -3.14
C LYS A 70 -19.65 3.59 -2.49
N MET A 71 -19.83 3.75 -1.20
CA MET A 71 -19.16 4.76 -0.39
C MET A 71 -18.54 4.06 0.81
N ASN A 72 -17.37 4.56 1.22
CA ASN A 72 -16.70 4.11 2.45
C ASN A 72 -16.32 5.34 3.26
N VAL A 73 -16.63 5.31 4.53
CA VAL A 73 -16.19 6.31 5.52
C VAL A 73 -15.41 5.59 6.57
N GLU A 74 -14.18 6.03 6.81
CA GLU A 74 -13.31 5.47 7.84
C GLU A 74 -12.78 6.58 8.75
N VAL A 75 -12.90 6.36 10.06
CA VAL A 75 -12.28 7.18 11.09
C VAL A 75 -11.63 6.24 12.09
N SER A 76 -10.31 6.31 12.19
CA SER A 76 -9.56 5.48 13.13
C SER A 76 -8.37 6.22 13.73
N THR A 77 -7.96 5.81 14.92
CA THR A 77 -6.80 6.35 15.60
C THR A 77 -6.05 5.25 16.35
N TYR A 78 -4.75 5.48 16.54
CA TYR A 78 -3.88 4.64 17.36
C TYR A 78 -3.62 5.28 18.70
N THR A 79 -3.41 4.49 19.74
CA THR A 79 -3.16 4.98 21.09
C THR A 79 -1.91 5.87 21.21
N LYS A 80 -0.98 5.80 20.25
CA LYS A 80 0.22 6.67 20.17
C LYS A 80 0.04 7.86 19.21
N GLY A 81 -1.19 8.19 18.81
CA GLY A 81 -1.56 9.45 18.17
C GLY A 81 -1.60 9.45 16.63
N SER A 82 -1.25 8.36 15.96
CA SER A 82 -1.49 8.25 14.50
C SER A 82 -2.98 8.13 14.23
N SER A 83 -3.49 8.79 13.18
CA SER A 83 -4.92 8.85 12.90
C SER A 83 -5.19 8.85 11.41
N THR A 84 -6.35 8.31 11.04
CA THR A 84 -6.83 8.22 9.66
C THR A 84 -8.27 8.71 9.58
N PHE A 85 -8.53 9.61 8.64
CA PHE A 85 -9.86 10.06 8.24
C PHE A 85 -9.96 9.89 6.73
N ARG A 86 -10.91 9.10 6.25
CA ARG A 86 -11.08 8.86 4.82
C ARG A 86 -12.55 8.82 4.43
N PHE A 87 -12.85 9.48 3.33
CA PHE A 87 -14.05 9.25 2.52
C PHE A 87 -13.64 8.75 1.14
N TYR A 88 -14.25 7.67 0.69
CA TYR A 88 -14.08 7.20 -0.66
C TYR A 88 -15.43 6.87 -1.27
N GLY A 89 -15.63 7.28 -2.51
CA GLY A 89 -16.85 7.05 -3.29
C GLY A 89 -16.52 6.46 -4.65
N ASP A 90 -17.30 5.45 -5.03
CA ASP A 90 -17.22 4.75 -6.30
C ASP A 90 -18.64 4.71 -6.90
N TYR A 91 -18.87 5.52 -7.92
CA TYR A 91 -20.18 5.77 -8.50
C TYR A 91 -20.21 5.27 -9.94
N ASN A 92 -20.92 4.18 -10.17
CA ASN A 92 -21.17 3.66 -11.51
C ASN A 92 -22.36 4.38 -12.12
N ASP A 93 -22.23 4.73 -13.40
CA ASP A 93 -23.31 5.35 -14.19
C ASP A 93 -23.86 6.69 -13.62
N ILE A 94 -23.02 7.48 -12.93
CA ILE A 94 -23.40 8.83 -12.48
C ILE A 94 -23.80 9.71 -13.68
N PHE A 95 -23.13 9.53 -14.81
CA PHE A 95 -23.57 9.88 -16.16
C PHE A 95 -23.59 8.59 -16.98
N PRO A 96 -24.39 8.49 -18.05
CA PRO A 96 -24.49 7.26 -18.85
C PRO A 96 -23.13 6.67 -19.19
N LYS A 97 -22.89 5.41 -18.75
CA LYS A 97 -21.65 4.65 -18.94
C LYS A 97 -20.39 5.28 -18.33
N THR A 98 -20.53 6.25 -17.41
CA THR A 98 -19.38 6.93 -16.79
C THR A 98 -19.25 6.50 -15.33
N LYS A 99 -18.09 6.02 -14.97
CA LYS A 99 -17.73 5.73 -13.58
C LYS A 99 -16.95 6.91 -13.00
N LEU A 100 -17.41 7.42 -11.86
CA LEU A 100 -16.73 8.46 -11.08
C LEU A 100 -16.18 7.84 -9.81
N PHE A 101 -14.97 8.20 -9.48
CA PHE A 101 -14.27 7.84 -8.25
C PHE A 101 -13.83 9.10 -7.51
N VAL A 102 -14.05 9.14 -6.20
CA VAL A 102 -13.64 10.23 -5.31
C VAL A 102 -12.94 9.63 -4.10
N ASP A 103 -11.77 10.15 -3.73
CA ASP A 103 -11.05 9.77 -2.52
C ASP A 103 -10.55 11.04 -1.82
N VAL A 104 -10.97 11.24 -0.59
CA VAL A 104 -10.51 12.35 0.26
C VAL A 104 -10.04 11.75 1.57
N ALA A 105 -8.78 12.02 1.93
CA ALA A 105 -8.20 11.45 3.13
C ALA A 105 -7.29 12.45 3.86
N TYR A 106 -7.24 12.32 5.18
CA TYR A 106 -6.28 12.98 6.03
C TYR A 106 -5.58 11.94 6.90
N PHE A 107 -4.28 11.86 6.78
CA PHE A 107 -3.43 10.95 7.53
C PHE A 107 -2.53 11.75 8.48
N ILE A 108 -2.44 11.27 9.71
CA ILE A 108 -1.45 11.68 10.70
C ILE A 108 -0.67 10.43 11.07
N ASP A 109 0.53 10.29 10.54
CA ASP A 109 1.41 9.17 10.81
C ASP A 109 2.50 9.63 11.79
N LYS A 110 2.30 9.38 13.07
CA LYS A 110 3.28 9.74 14.10
C LYS A 110 4.57 8.92 14.04
N LYS A 111 4.51 7.75 13.40
CA LYS A 111 5.64 6.83 13.21
C LYS A 111 5.60 6.23 11.81
N PHE A 112 6.01 7.03 10.83
CA PHE A 112 6.07 6.63 9.42
C PHE A 112 7.45 6.03 9.12
N GLY A 113 7.50 4.85 8.48
CA GLY A 113 8.74 4.15 8.15
C GLY A 113 9.54 4.88 7.06
N PHE A 114 10.83 5.07 7.32
CA PHE A 114 11.80 5.62 6.36
C PHE A 114 13.15 4.93 6.55
N TYR A 115 13.59 4.21 5.53
CA TYR A 115 14.78 3.34 5.58
C TYR A 115 15.88 3.82 4.62
N GLY A 116 15.78 5.07 4.15
CA GLY A 116 16.66 5.62 3.13
C GLY A 116 16.13 5.40 1.72
N PHE A 117 16.98 5.65 0.72
CA PHE A 117 16.67 5.57 -0.69
C PHE A 117 17.36 4.39 -1.35
N ASN A 118 16.89 4.04 -2.55
CA ASN A 118 17.52 3.09 -3.46
C ASN A 118 17.61 1.66 -2.88
N GLY A 119 16.51 1.23 -2.24
CA GLY A 119 16.36 -0.13 -1.74
C GLY A 119 17.48 -0.55 -0.80
N TYR A 120 18.27 -1.56 -1.16
CA TYR A 120 19.36 -2.07 -0.31
C TYR A 120 20.56 -1.12 -0.11
N CYS A 121 20.58 0.04 -0.78
CA CYS A 121 21.49 1.13 -0.41
C CYS A 121 21.03 1.87 0.86
N GLY A 122 19.76 1.77 1.23
CA GLY A 122 19.26 2.14 2.55
C GLY A 122 19.62 1.07 3.58
N VAL A 123 19.48 1.41 4.86
CA VAL A 123 19.83 0.48 5.94
C VAL A 123 18.65 0.30 6.87
N PHE A 124 18.24 -0.95 7.08
CA PHE A 124 17.32 -1.30 8.15
C PHE A 124 18.09 -1.88 9.33
N GLU A 125 17.98 -1.21 10.49
CA GLU A 125 18.44 -1.75 11.75
C GLU A 125 17.40 -1.49 12.84
N LYS A 126 16.97 -2.54 13.50
CA LYS A 126 15.84 -2.51 14.43
C LYS A 126 16.22 -1.97 15.80
N ASP A 127 17.40 -2.30 16.25
CA ASP A 127 17.78 -2.21 17.67
C ASP A 127 18.81 -1.08 17.94
N ILE A 128 18.86 -0.06 17.06
CA ILE A 128 19.75 1.07 17.25
C ILE A 128 19.00 2.37 17.59
N ALA A 129 19.52 3.11 18.54
CA ALA A 129 19.15 4.50 18.79
C ALA A 129 20.37 5.38 18.52
N VAL A 130 20.22 6.37 17.67
CA VAL A 130 21.28 7.32 17.32
C VAL A 130 21.05 8.63 18.06
N PHE A 131 22.09 9.11 18.70
CA PHE A 131 22.07 10.37 19.45
C PHE A 131 23.12 11.33 18.90
N LYS A 132 22.81 12.62 18.97
CA LYS A 132 23.73 13.70 18.65
C LYS A 132 24.12 14.44 19.92
N ASN A 133 25.40 14.57 20.15
CA ASN A 133 25.96 15.34 21.25
C ASN A 133 26.96 16.35 20.69
N ASN A 134 26.54 17.62 20.57
CA ASN A 134 27.31 18.74 20.03
C ASN A 134 28.04 18.43 18.72
N GLU A 135 29.23 17.84 18.79
CA GLU A 135 30.13 17.56 17.65
C GLU A 135 30.27 16.04 17.37
N SER A 136 29.40 15.20 17.94
CA SER A 136 29.50 13.73 17.75
C SER A 136 28.15 13.06 17.60
N PHE A 137 28.15 11.95 16.85
CA PHE A 137 27.08 10.96 16.86
C PHE A 137 27.53 9.69 17.59
N TYR A 138 26.62 9.03 18.28
CA TYR A 138 26.86 7.71 18.87
C TYR A 138 25.62 6.83 18.83
N VAL A 139 25.80 5.53 18.86
CA VAL A 139 24.76 4.51 18.83
C VAL A 139 24.59 3.87 20.20
N ASP A 140 23.34 3.72 20.63
CA ASP A 140 22.96 2.94 21.81
C ASP A 140 22.05 1.77 21.36
N HIS A 141 22.46 0.53 21.65
CA HIS A 141 21.71 -0.69 21.36
C HIS A 141 20.73 -1.09 22.48
N ASN A 142 20.70 -0.35 23.59
CA ASN A 142 19.80 -0.65 24.70
C ASN A 142 18.52 0.19 24.70
N SER A 143 18.45 1.21 23.85
CA SER A 143 17.30 2.10 23.71
C SER A 143 16.38 1.67 22.59
N LYS A 144 15.09 1.99 22.71
CA LYS A 144 14.13 1.80 21.62
C LYS A 144 14.53 2.68 20.44
N SER A 145 14.55 2.11 19.25
CA SER A 145 14.96 2.79 18.03
C SER A 145 13.91 3.76 17.50
N ALA A 146 14.32 5.00 17.25
CA ALA A 146 13.61 5.98 16.41
C ALA A 146 14.22 6.09 15.00
N PHE A 147 15.34 5.43 14.75
CA PHE A 147 16.22 5.67 13.60
C PHE A 147 15.51 5.58 12.24
N ASN A 148 14.72 4.54 12.03
CA ASN A 148 14.04 4.31 10.76
C ASN A 148 12.62 4.92 10.70
N TYR A 149 12.34 5.98 11.46
CA TYR A 149 11.01 6.57 11.53
C TYR A 149 11.04 8.10 11.46
N LEU A 150 9.94 8.65 10.92
CA LEU A 150 9.65 10.09 10.90
C LEU A 150 8.15 10.33 11.15
N CYS A 151 7.73 11.57 11.34
CA CYS A 151 6.33 11.98 11.30
C CYS A 151 5.92 12.39 9.91
N ARG A 152 4.72 11.97 9.47
CA ARG A 152 4.08 12.44 8.25
C ARG A 152 2.67 12.93 8.52
N LYS A 153 2.31 14.07 7.92
CA LYS A 153 0.91 14.49 7.75
C LYS A 153 0.63 14.57 6.25
N GLN A 154 -0.48 13.99 5.81
CA GLN A 154 -0.87 14.02 4.40
C GLN A 154 -2.34 14.35 4.26
N ILE A 155 -2.66 15.34 3.43
CA ILE A 155 -3.99 15.54 2.87
C ILE A 155 -3.95 15.01 1.45
N ARG A 156 -4.95 14.22 1.09
CA ARG A 156 -5.12 13.67 -0.26
C ARG A 156 -6.54 13.92 -0.71
N ALA A 157 -6.71 14.49 -1.90
CA ALA A 157 -7.99 14.61 -2.58
C ALA A 157 -7.81 14.18 -4.03
N VAL A 158 -8.53 13.13 -4.46
CA VAL A 158 -8.43 12.58 -5.81
C VAL A 158 -9.82 12.40 -6.38
N VAL A 159 -9.99 12.83 -7.63
CA VAL A 159 -11.17 12.57 -8.44
C VAL A 159 -10.73 11.93 -9.74
N SER A 160 -11.32 10.80 -10.10
CA SER A 160 -11.02 10.11 -11.36
C SER A 160 -12.31 9.68 -12.06
N VAL A 161 -12.32 9.77 -13.37
CA VAL A 161 -13.41 9.34 -14.21
C VAL A 161 -12.93 8.34 -15.23
N LYS A 162 -13.73 7.30 -15.51
CA LYS A 162 -13.49 6.40 -16.64
C LYS A 162 -14.76 6.23 -17.47
N ARG A 163 -14.57 6.11 -18.79
CA ARG A 163 -15.65 5.85 -19.74
C ARG A 163 -15.21 4.84 -20.79
N PRO A 164 -16.09 3.90 -21.17
CA PRO A 164 -15.75 2.93 -22.20
C PRO A 164 -15.64 3.59 -23.57
N PHE A 165 -14.79 3.01 -24.43
CA PHE A 165 -14.77 3.35 -25.85
C PHE A 165 -16.11 2.95 -26.50
N PRO A 166 -16.63 3.73 -27.47
CA PRO A 166 -17.91 3.43 -28.12
C PRO A 166 -17.98 2.03 -28.75
N SER A 167 -16.86 1.54 -29.25
CA SER A 167 -16.74 0.25 -29.95
C SER A 167 -16.46 -0.94 -29.04
N CYS A 168 -16.08 -0.73 -27.76
CA CYS A 168 -15.67 -1.81 -26.87
C CYS A 168 -15.91 -1.47 -25.38
N ASN A 169 -16.80 -2.19 -24.74
CA ASN A 169 -17.14 -1.98 -23.33
C ASN A 169 -16.07 -2.46 -22.34
N ARG A 170 -14.98 -3.08 -22.80
CA ARG A 170 -13.85 -3.55 -21.95
C ARG A 170 -12.66 -2.60 -22.00
N PHE A 171 -12.60 -1.69 -22.96
CA PHE A 171 -11.59 -0.65 -23.04
C PHE A 171 -12.17 0.69 -22.57
N PHE A 172 -11.41 1.38 -21.72
CA PHE A 172 -11.80 2.65 -21.15
C PHE A 172 -10.68 3.67 -21.33
N TYR A 173 -11.05 4.90 -21.58
CA TYR A 173 -10.19 6.04 -21.31
C TYR A 173 -10.53 6.64 -19.95
N ALA A 174 -9.54 7.17 -19.27
CA ALA A 174 -9.70 7.68 -17.92
C ALA A 174 -8.88 8.95 -17.71
N PHE A 175 -9.44 9.85 -16.91
CA PHE A 175 -8.78 11.09 -16.49
C PHE A 175 -8.91 11.22 -14.97
N GLY A 176 -7.91 11.86 -14.35
CA GLY A 176 -7.92 12.12 -12.92
C GLY A 176 -7.30 13.47 -12.58
N LEU A 177 -7.77 14.01 -11.47
CA LEU A 177 -7.18 15.15 -10.79
C LEU A 177 -6.83 14.69 -9.37
N GLY A 178 -5.60 14.95 -8.95
CA GLY A 178 -5.14 14.67 -7.60
C GLY A 178 -4.54 15.90 -6.95
N TYR A 179 -4.83 16.09 -5.69
CA TYR A 179 -4.15 17.08 -4.84
C TYR A 179 -3.59 16.36 -3.60
N PHE A 180 -2.31 16.55 -3.35
CA PHE A 180 -1.60 16.00 -2.21
C PHE A 180 -0.88 17.15 -1.50
N ASN A 181 -1.14 17.28 -0.21
CA ASN A 181 -0.32 18.10 0.68
C ASN A 181 0.41 17.18 1.63
N ASN A 182 1.73 17.20 1.61
CA ASN A 182 2.60 16.38 2.45
C ASN A 182 3.45 17.26 3.35
N ALA A 183 3.57 16.86 4.61
CA ALA A 183 4.52 17.44 5.55
C ALA A 183 5.22 16.33 6.31
N PHE A 184 6.55 16.36 6.29
CA PHE A 184 7.42 15.44 7.01
C PHE A 184 8.18 16.19 8.10
N ASP A 185 8.35 15.55 9.25
CA ASP A 185 9.07 16.11 10.37
C ASP A 185 9.77 15.01 11.17
N ARG A 186 10.63 15.40 12.10
CA ARG A 186 11.24 14.48 13.07
C ARG A 186 10.18 13.70 13.83
N LEU A 187 10.57 12.55 14.36
CA LEU A 187 9.69 11.77 15.21
C LEU A 187 9.35 12.54 16.49
N ASP A 188 8.03 12.70 16.74
CA ASP A 188 7.49 13.36 17.94
C ASP A 188 6.59 12.37 18.68
N VAL A 189 7.22 11.43 19.39
CA VAL A 189 6.57 10.40 20.20
C VAL A 189 7.35 10.24 21.49
N SER A 190 6.68 10.28 22.62
CA SER A 190 7.32 10.12 23.95
C SER A 190 8.11 8.82 24.06
N GLY A 191 9.28 8.89 24.65
CA GLY A 191 10.22 7.78 24.80
C GLY A 191 11.26 7.64 23.68
N TYR A 192 11.32 8.62 22.76
CA TYR A 192 12.34 8.76 21.72
C TYR A 192 12.99 10.14 21.74
N ASP A 193 12.88 10.81 22.89
CA ASP A 193 13.43 12.14 23.11
C ASP A 193 14.96 12.12 22.88
N ASP A 194 15.48 13.15 22.20
CA ASP A 194 16.89 13.35 21.87
C ASP A 194 17.52 12.31 20.89
N GLN A 195 16.74 11.34 20.37
CA GLN A 195 17.21 10.47 19.29
C GLN A 195 17.11 11.16 17.93
N LEU A 196 18.04 10.83 17.04
CA LEU A 196 18.02 11.21 15.62
C LEU A 196 17.50 10.09 14.75
N SER A 197 16.78 10.46 13.72
CA SER A 197 16.36 9.55 12.65
C SER A 197 17.29 9.64 11.43
N LEU A 198 17.27 8.61 10.59
CA LEU A 198 17.94 8.63 9.28
C LEU A 198 17.46 9.83 8.43
N TYR A 199 16.19 10.21 8.56
CA TYR A 199 15.62 11.38 7.90
C TYR A 199 16.36 12.67 8.30
N GLU A 200 16.61 12.87 9.60
CA GLU A 200 17.35 14.04 10.11
C GLU A 200 18.81 14.02 9.64
N LEU A 201 19.47 12.86 9.65
CA LEU A 201 20.83 12.74 9.14
C LEU A 201 20.91 13.07 7.65
N TYR A 202 19.95 12.61 6.83
CA TYR A 202 19.90 12.93 5.41
C TYR A 202 19.60 14.42 5.14
N ARG A 203 18.87 15.08 6.02
CA ARG A 203 18.71 16.54 5.99
C ARG A 203 20.00 17.29 6.37
N ASP A 204 20.67 16.84 7.44
CA ASP A 204 21.95 17.44 7.87
C ASP A 204 23.05 17.32 6.78
N ALA A 205 22.95 16.29 5.91
CA ALA A 205 23.84 16.06 4.77
C ALA A 205 23.31 16.64 3.45
N ASP A 206 22.24 17.42 3.46
CA ASP A 206 21.61 18.07 2.29
C ASP A 206 21.08 17.10 1.22
N LEU A 207 20.94 15.82 1.56
CA LEU A 207 20.35 14.80 0.68
C LEU A 207 18.83 14.99 0.55
N ILE A 208 18.17 15.38 1.62
CA ILE A 208 16.79 15.88 1.64
C ILE A 208 16.83 17.37 1.89
N ARG A 209 16.45 18.16 0.91
CA ARG A 209 16.52 19.61 0.97
C ARG A 209 15.42 20.18 1.87
N ASP A 210 15.64 21.37 2.43
CA ASP A 210 14.70 22.01 3.34
C ASP A 210 13.34 22.32 2.70
N ASP A 211 13.32 22.65 1.41
CA ASP A 211 12.11 22.91 0.63
C ASP A 211 11.34 21.64 0.26
N GLU A 212 11.93 20.46 0.46
CA GLU A 212 11.32 19.17 0.15
C GLU A 212 10.59 18.52 1.35
N LYS A 213 10.69 19.10 2.56
CA LYS A 213 10.07 18.52 3.77
C LYS A 213 8.55 18.67 3.81
N TYR A 214 8.01 19.62 3.09
CA TYR A 214 6.57 19.81 2.92
C TYR A 214 6.28 20.40 1.55
N GLY A 215 5.09 20.14 1.05
CA GLY A 215 4.65 20.75 -0.21
C GLY A 215 3.34 20.20 -0.71
N ASN A 216 2.78 20.96 -1.64
CA ASN A 216 1.59 20.61 -2.38
C ASN A 216 2.00 19.98 -3.71
N VAL A 217 1.27 19.00 -4.15
CA VAL A 217 1.42 18.43 -5.49
C VAL A 217 0.05 18.29 -6.13
N THR A 218 -0.18 19.06 -7.19
CA THR A 218 -1.36 18.90 -8.03
C THR A 218 -1.02 17.98 -9.19
N GLN A 219 -1.78 16.91 -9.34
CA GLN A 219 -1.55 15.88 -10.36
C GLN A 219 -2.67 15.86 -11.38
N LEU A 220 -2.31 15.89 -12.65
CA LEU A 220 -3.20 15.63 -13.79
C LEU A 220 -2.88 14.24 -14.33
N LYS A 221 -3.90 13.37 -14.43
CA LYS A 221 -3.75 11.98 -14.83
C LYS A 221 -4.55 11.71 -16.10
N ALA A 222 -3.93 11.00 -17.03
CA ALA A 222 -4.61 10.46 -18.20
C ALA A 222 -4.18 9.01 -18.41
N GLY A 223 -5.13 8.13 -18.71
CA GLY A 223 -4.81 6.72 -18.83
C GLY A 223 -5.79 5.93 -19.66
N LEU A 224 -5.36 4.71 -19.98
CA LEU A 224 -6.13 3.70 -20.66
C LEU A 224 -6.29 2.48 -19.75
N ILE A 225 -7.49 1.89 -19.74
CA ILE A 225 -7.80 0.73 -18.93
C ILE A 225 -8.43 -0.33 -19.81
N PHE A 226 -7.96 -1.58 -19.66
CA PHE A 226 -8.65 -2.76 -20.12
C PHE A 226 -9.13 -3.56 -18.91
N ASP A 227 -10.44 -3.85 -18.84
CA ASP A 227 -11.04 -4.56 -17.73
C ASP A 227 -12.02 -5.62 -18.25
N SER A 228 -11.65 -6.89 -18.10
CA SER A 228 -12.47 -8.05 -18.46
C SER A 228 -12.75 -8.95 -17.26
N ARG A 229 -12.51 -8.46 -16.03
CA ARG A 229 -12.76 -9.22 -14.81
C ARG A 229 -14.25 -9.54 -14.66
N ASP A 230 -14.53 -10.73 -14.13
CA ASP A 230 -15.89 -11.14 -13.76
C ASP A 230 -16.45 -10.31 -12.59
N HIS A 231 -15.62 -10.03 -11.57
CA HIS A 231 -15.96 -9.20 -10.42
C HIS A 231 -14.86 -8.18 -10.13
N GLU A 232 -15.23 -6.98 -9.72
CA GLU A 232 -14.27 -5.92 -9.48
C GLU A 232 -13.49 -6.09 -8.17
N ASN A 233 -14.14 -6.58 -7.10
CA ASN A 233 -13.56 -6.67 -5.75
C ASN A 233 -13.13 -8.09 -5.36
N ASP A 234 -13.71 -9.12 -5.98
CA ASP A 234 -13.40 -10.53 -5.75
C ASP A 234 -13.28 -11.27 -7.09
N PRO A 235 -12.31 -10.86 -7.95
CA PRO A 235 -12.17 -11.44 -9.29
C PRO A 235 -11.65 -12.88 -9.23
N CYS A 236 -12.33 -13.72 -10.01
CA CYS A 236 -11.95 -15.11 -10.23
C CYS A 236 -11.41 -15.36 -11.64
N SER A 237 -11.83 -14.56 -12.61
CA SER A 237 -11.39 -14.68 -14.00
C SER A 237 -11.26 -13.31 -14.65
N GLY A 238 -10.48 -13.28 -15.75
CA GLY A 238 -10.30 -12.08 -16.57
C GLY A 238 -8.97 -11.37 -16.33
N THR A 239 -8.86 -10.22 -16.97
CA THR A 239 -7.64 -9.40 -17.01
C THR A 239 -7.98 -7.95 -16.67
N TYR A 240 -7.11 -7.31 -15.91
CA TYR A 240 -7.12 -5.86 -15.68
C TYR A 240 -5.78 -5.27 -16.10
N VAL A 241 -5.81 -4.26 -16.93
CA VAL A 241 -4.63 -3.48 -17.33
C VAL A 241 -4.93 -2.01 -17.14
N GLU A 242 -4.04 -1.29 -16.50
CA GLU A 242 -4.10 0.16 -16.34
C GLU A 242 -2.75 0.75 -16.75
N ALA A 243 -2.76 1.70 -17.68
CA ALA A 243 -1.59 2.48 -18.07
C ALA A 243 -1.92 3.97 -17.91
N VAL A 244 -1.13 4.67 -17.09
CA VAL A 244 -1.40 6.06 -16.68
C VAL A 244 -0.15 6.89 -16.86
N VAL A 245 -0.33 8.08 -17.43
CA VAL A 245 0.65 9.16 -17.35
C VAL A 245 0.12 10.19 -16.36
N THR A 246 0.94 10.58 -15.40
CA THR A 246 0.66 11.60 -14.40
C THR A 246 1.62 12.75 -14.57
N GLY A 247 1.10 13.92 -14.87
CA GLY A 247 1.84 15.19 -14.84
C GLY A 247 1.58 15.91 -13.54
N ALA A 248 2.62 16.43 -12.93
CA ALA A 248 2.56 17.28 -11.73
C ALA A 248 3.21 18.62 -12.03
N PRO A 249 2.48 19.54 -12.71
CA PRO A 249 2.98 20.89 -12.96
C PRO A 249 2.94 21.70 -11.66
N ASP A 250 3.90 22.60 -11.50
CA ASP A 250 3.94 23.57 -10.41
C ASP A 250 2.88 24.67 -10.60
N LEU A 251 1.63 24.35 -10.26
CA LEU A 251 0.48 25.24 -10.48
C LEU A 251 0.03 26.01 -9.23
N ILE A 252 0.32 25.50 -8.04
CA ILE A 252 -0.33 25.97 -6.80
C ILE A 252 0.67 26.51 -5.78
N ASP A 253 1.82 25.91 -5.63
CA ASP A 253 2.69 26.13 -4.49
C ASP A 253 4.03 26.83 -4.81
N GLY A 254 4.37 26.97 -6.08
CA GLY A 254 5.56 27.72 -6.52
C GLY A 254 6.88 27.15 -6.03
N HIS A 255 6.94 25.85 -5.69
CA HIS A 255 8.19 25.20 -5.25
C HIS A 255 9.15 24.85 -6.38
N GLY A 256 8.74 25.05 -7.63
CA GLY A 256 9.59 24.84 -8.79
C GLY A 256 9.72 23.38 -9.25
N TYR A 257 8.99 22.45 -8.65
CA TYR A 257 9.03 21.03 -9.01
C TYR A 257 7.99 20.70 -10.08
N ASN A 258 8.49 20.38 -11.27
CA ASN A 258 7.67 19.87 -12.36
C ASN A 258 8.14 18.48 -12.73
N PHE A 259 7.24 17.51 -12.74
CA PHE A 259 7.61 16.15 -13.12
C PHE A 259 6.47 15.40 -13.80
N MET A 260 6.83 14.34 -14.50
CA MET A 260 5.89 13.38 -15.08
C MET A 260 6.29 11.96 -14.72
N THR A 261 5.30 11.14 -14.39
CA THR A 261 5.47 9.70 -14.16
C THR A 261 4.63 8.89 -15.13
N ALA A 262 5.12 7.72 -15.51
CA ALA A 262 4.35 6.70 -16.19
C ALA A 262 4.18 5.50 -15.26
N THR A 263 2.93 5.04 -15.09
CA THR A 263 2.59 3.88 -14.27
C THR A 263 1.83 2.88 -15.11
N ALA A 264 2.21 1.60 -15.02
CA ALA A 264 1.50 0.51 -15.66
C ALA A 264 1.24 -0.61 -14.64
N VAL A 265 0.02 -1.14 -14.65
CA VAL A 265 -0.38 -2.29 -13.82
C VAL A 265 -1.09 -3.31 -14.70
N PHE A 266 -0.67 -4.56 -14.60
CA PHE A 266 -1.30 -5.70 -15.24
C PHE A 266 -1.70 -6.72 -14.18
N SER A 267 -2.96 -7.16 -14.17
CA SER A 267 -3.43 -8.22 -13.28
C SER A 267 -4.19 -9.27 -14.07
N GLN A 268 -3.95 -10.54 -13.76
CA GLN A 268 -4.58 -11.68 -14.41
C GLN A 268 -5.13 -12.65 -13.38
N TYR A 269 -6.28 -13.23 -13.69
CA TYR A 269 -7.01 -14.14 -12.80
C TYR A 269 -7.41 -15.41 -13.60
N TYR A 270 -7.05 -16.58 -13.06
CA TYR A 270 -7.37 -17.89 -13.64
C TYR A 270 -8.03 -18.77 -12.58
N SER A 271 -9.29 -19.07 -12.75
CA SER A 271 -10.00 -20.00 -11.89
C SER A 271 -9.98 -21.41 -12.44
N PHE A 272 -9.87 -22.36 -11.54
CA PHE A 272 -9.98 -23.80 -11.82
C PHE A 272 -10.76 -24.52 -10.71
N LEU A 273 -11.11 -25.78 -10.93
CA LEU A 273 -11.94 -26.57 -10.02
C LEU A 273 -13.23 -25.83 -9.61
N LYS A 274 -14.03 -25.41 -10.58
CA LYS A 274 -15.31 -24.70 -10.37
C LYS A 274 -15.20 -23.46 -9.47
N ASN A 275 -14.17 -22.65 -9.67
CA ASN A 275 -13.87 -21.44 -8.92
C ASN A 275 -13.51 -21.63 -7.43
N HIS A 276 -13.22 -22.87 -7.00
CA HIS A 276 -12.66 -23.07 -5.66
C HIS A 276 -11.24 -22.55 -5.52
N PHE A 277 -10.49 -22.54 -6.62
CA PHE A 277 -9.13 -22.02 -6.67
C PHE A 277 -9.01 -20.97 -7.77
N THR A 278 -8.38 -19.85 -7.44
CA THR A 278 -8.04 -18.81 -8.41
C THR A 278 -6.56 -18.48 -8.27
N PHE A 279 -5.79 -18.69 -9.32
CA PHE A 279 -4.44 -18.14 -9.41
C PHE A 279 -4.54 -16.72 -9.92
N ALA A 280 -4.08 -15.77 -9.10
CA ALA A 280 -4.10 -14.34 -9.38
C ALA A 280 -2.68 -13.79 -9.33
N TYR A 281 -2.29 -12.96 -10.30
CA TYR A 281 -1.03 -12.23 -10.21
C TYR A 281 -1.17 -10.81 -10.74
N ARG A 282 -0.36 -9.92 -10.17
CA ARG A 282 -0.25 -8.52 -10.56
C ARG A 282 1.20 -8.19 -10.83
N LEU A 283 1.46 -7.54 -11.96
CA LEU A 283 2.71 -6.87 -12.29
C LEU A 283 2.46 -5.37 -12.29
N GLY A 284 3.38 -4.60 -11.76
CA GLY A 284 3.29 -3.16 -11.81
C GLY A 284 4.67 -2.53 -11.99
N ALA A 285 4.68 -1.37 -12.62
CA ALA A 285 5.87 -0.53 -12.73
C ALA A 285 5.46 0.94 -12.74
N GLN A 286 6.28 1.77 -12.11
CA GLN A 286 6.17 3.23 -12.14
C GLN A 286 7.55 3.82 -12.29
N ASN A 287 7.71 4.75 -13.24
CA ASN A 287 8.97 5.46 -13.46
C ASN A 287 8.71 6.95 -13.70
N VAL A 288 9.65 7.78 -13.29
CA VAL A 288 9.70 9.19 -13.69
C VAL A 288 10.19 9.26 -15.13
N ILE A 289 9.40 9.90 -16.01
CA ILE A 289 9.71 10.04 -17.44
C ILE A 289 10.18 11.44 -17.82
N ALA A 290 9.92 12.43 -16.98
CA ALA A 290 10.42 13.79 -17.15
C ALA A 290 10.43 14.56 -15.83
N GLY A 291 11.35 15.51 -15.71
CA GLY A 291 11.43 16.43 -14.58
C GLY A 291 12.10 15.83 -13.34
N ASP A 292 12.01 16.56 -12.23
CA ASP A 292 12.59 16.17 -10.94
C ASP A 292 11.51 16.06 -9.88
N VAL A 293 11.49 14.90 -9.18
CA VAL A 293 10.49 14.58 -8.16
C VAL A 293 11.05 14.96 -6.79
N PRO A 294 10.38 15.84 -6.03
CA PRO A 294 10.80 16.16 -4.67
C PRO A 294 10.53 15.00 -3.72
N PHE A 295 11.25 14.97 -2.59
CA PHE A 295 11.10 13.95 -1.57
C PHE A 295 9.63 13.75 -1.14
N HIS A 296 8.89 14.84 -0.90
CA HIS A 296 7.50 14.77 -0.42
C HIS A 296 6.52 14.15 -1.43
N ALA A 297 6.87 14.06 -2.71
CA ALA A 297 6.04 13.48 -3.76
C ALA A 297 6.51 12.08 -4.20
N MET A 298 7.76 11.73 -3.95
CA MET A 298 8.41 10.53 -4.50
C MET A 298 7.76 9.23 -4.01
N MET A 299 7.27 9.21 -2.79
CA MET A 299 6.67 8.00 -2.20
C MET A 299 5.25 7.72 -2.69
N ASN A 300 4.65 8.53 -3.55
CA ASN A 300 3.29 8.30 -4.03
C ASN A 300 3.25 7.34 -5.22
N THR A 301 2.45 6.28 -5.12
CA THR A 301 2.11 5.43 -6.26
C THR A 301 0.97 6.07 -7.06
N ASN A 302 1.22 6.42 -8.32
CA ASN A 302 0.32 7.19 -9.17
C ASN A 302 -0.59 6.27 -10.00
N ILE A 303 -1.70 5.83 -9.42
CA ILE A 303 -2.78 5.11 -10.10
C ILE A 303 -4.03 5.98 -10.25
N LEU A 304 -5.01 5.55 -11.03
CA LEU A 304 -6.27 6.29 -11.22
C LEU A 304 -7.29 6.02 -10.12
N PHE A 305 -7.39 4.76 -9.67
CA PHE A 305 -8.44 4.35 -8.73
C PHE A 305 -7.82 3.82 -7.43
N TYR A 306 -7.85 4.62 -6.38
CA TYR A 306 -7.27 4.30 -5.07
C TYR A 306 -8.23 3.44 -4.24
N LYS A 307 -8.17 2.11 -4.41
CA LYS A 307 -8.96 1.18 -3.59
C LYS A 307 -8.36 0.97 -2.20
N LYS A 308 -7.04 1.07 -2.08
CA LYS A 308 -6.32 0.92 -0.81
C LYS A 308 -6.24 2.23 -0.05
N LEU A 309 -6.13 2.10 1.26
CA LEU A 309 -6.06 3.24 2.18
C LEU A 309 -4.85 4.13 1.88
N THR A 310 -3.67 3.54 1.75
CA THR A 310 -2.43 4.24 1.41
C THR A 310 -1.88 3.77 0.07
N THR A 311 -1.12 4.63 -0.59
CA THR A 311 -0.47 4.38 -1.88
C THR A 311 0.98 4.86 -1.81
N ASP A 312 1.65 4.44 -0.74
CA ASP A 312 3.02 4.82 -0.45
C ASP A 312 4.02 4.00 -1.28
N ALA A 313 5.31 4.20 -1.06
CA ALA A 313 6.39 3.43 -1.68
C ALA A 313 6.26 1.91 -1.43
N LEU A 314 7.10 1.11 -2.08
CA LEU A 314 7.00 -0.34 -1.94
C LEU A 314 7.35 -0.79 -0.51
N GLY A 315 6.62 -1.81 -0.06
CA GLY A 315 6.65 -2.36 1.29
C GLY A 315 5.33 -2.22 2.02
N GLY A 316 5.06 -3.10 2.97
CA GLY A 316 3.84 -3.11 3.77
C GLY A 316 2.62 -3.70 3.07
N SER A 317 1.46 -3.54 3.70
CA SER A 317 0.20 -4.23 3.34
C SER A 317 -0.34 -3.91 1.94
N ASN A 318 0.09 -2.83 1.31
CA ASN A 318 -0.52 -2.33 0.07
C ASN A 318 0.29 -2.67 -1.19
N SER A 319 1.55 -3.06 -1.04
CA SER A 319 2.44 -3.38 -2.16
C SER A 319 3.22 -4.68 -1.98
N LEU A 320 4.13 -4.78 -1.02
CA LEU A 320 4.97 -5.95 -0.74
C LEU A 320 4.79 -6.35 0.73
N ARG A 321 3.87 -7.28 1.00
CA ARG A 321 3.58 -7.77 2.36
C ARG A 321 4.78 -8.52 2.93
N GLY A 322 5.10 -8.30 4.19
CA GLY A 322 6.28 -8.87 4.86
C GLY A 322 7.51 -7.96 4.84
N ILE A 323 7.65 -7.13 3.81
CA ILE A 323 8.70 -6.10 3.74
C ILE A 323 8.29 -4.90 4.58
N ASN A 324 9.27 -4.19 5.15
CA ASN A 324 9.01 -3.01 5.97
C ASN A 324 8.18 -1.97 5.19
N PRO A 325 7.16 -1.33 5.80
CA PRO A 325 6.39 -0.28 5.13
C PRO A 325 7.31 0.83 4.64
N ASN A 326 7.23 1.15 3.35
CA ASN A 326 8.14 2.08 2.67
C ASN A 326 9.63 1.67 2.75
N GLY A 327 9.90 0.37 2.82
CA GLY A 327 11.28 -0.15 2.86
C GLY A 327 12.03 0.03 1.54
N VAL A 328 11.32 0.19 0.43
CA VAL A 328 11.91 0.29 -0.91
C VAL A 328 11.48 1.60 -1.55
N ILE A 329 12.35 2.61 -1.50
CA ILE A 329 12.12 3.96 -2.02
C ILE A 329 13.10 4.27 -3.14
N GLY A 330 12.61 4.82 -4.26
CA GLY A 330 13.39 5.30 -5.39
C GLY A 330 12.54 6.19 -6.29
N LYS A 331 13.09 6.71 -7.39
CA LYS A 331 12.33 7.46 -8.40
C LYS A 331 11.38 6.55 -9.20
N GLY A 332 11.74 5.27 -9.34
CA GLY A 332 10.94 4.29 -10.03
C GLY A 332 10.98 2.93 -9.37
N TYR A 333 9.94 2.15 -9.62
CA TYR A 333 9.70 0.84 -9.01
C TYR A 333 9.17 -0.16 -10.03
N ALA A 334 9.46 -1.45 -9.79
CA ALA A 334 8.69 -2.54 -10.36
C ALA A 334 8.29 -3.53 -9.25
N TRP A 335 7.10 -4.13 -9.35
CA TRP A 335 6.61 -5.09 -8.36
C TRP A 335 5.78 -6.20 -8.97
N LEU A 336 5.78 -7.33 -8.28
CA LEU A 336 4.99 -8.52 -8.55
C LEU A 336 4.26 -8.94 -7.28
N ASN A 337 2.99 -9.30 -7.40
CA ASN A 337 2.26 -10.04 -6.39
C ASN A 337 1.64 -11.27 -7.06
N ALA A 338 1.78 -12.43 -6.44
CA ALA A 338 1.18 -13.67 -6.89
C ALA A 338 0.43 -14.35 -5.73
N GLU A 339 -0.82 -14.74 -5.96
CA GLU A 339 -1.70 -15.33 -4.94
C GLU A 339 -2.38 -16.59 -5.48
N LEU A 340 -2.47 -17.61 -4.66
CA LEU A 340 -3.40 -18.70 -4.87
C LEU A 340 -4.59 -18.52 -3.92
N ARG A 341 -5.72 -18.04 -4.44
CA ARG A 341 -6.95 -17.79 -3.68
C ARG A 341 -7.76 -19.07 -3.62
N CYS A 342 -7.97 -19.60 -2.41
CA CYS A 342 -8.71 -20.82 -2.16
C CYS A 342 -10.02 -20.47 -1.45
N ARG A 343 -11.18 -20.74 -2.05
CA ARG A 343 -12.49 -20.64 -1.42
C ARG A 343 -12.76 -21.94 -0.67
N ILE A 344 -12.84 -21.82 0.69
CA ILE A 344 -12.94 -22.99 1.58
C ILE A 344 -14.40 -23.30 1.90
N TYR A 345 -15.18 -22.26 2.23
CA TYR A 345 -16.53 -22.47 2.72
C TYR A 345 -17.45 -21.28 2.41
N ASP A 346 -18.63 -21.59 1.85
CA ASP A 346 -19.67 -20.62 1.53
C ASP A 346 -20.85 -20.81 2.48
N PHE A 347 -21.32 -19.73 3.10
CA PHE A 347 -22.45 -19.77 4.03
C PHE A 347 -23.28 -18.50 3.99
N GLN A 348 -24.46 -18.55 4.59
CA GLN A 348 -25.34 -17.40 4.74
C GLN A 348 -25.54 -17.07 6.22
N PHE A 349 -25.28 -15.83 6.60
CA PHE A 349 -25.46 -15.33 7.95
C PHE A 349 -25.99 -13.91 7.91
N VAL A 350 -27.01 -13.61 8.76
CA VAL A 350 -27.67 -12.29 8.84
C VAL A 350 -28.12 -11.78 7.46
N ARG A 351 -28.70 -12.64 6.65
CA ARG A 351 -29.15 -12.34 5.27
C ARG A 351 -28.01 -11.84 4.35
N GLN A 352 -26.77 -12.20 4.63
CA GLN A 352 -25.62 -11.91 3.78
C GLN A 352 -25.03 -13.23 3.28
N ASN A 353 -24.42 -13.18 2.08
CA ASN A 353 -23.64 -14.29 1.54
C ASN A 353 -22.20 -14.12 2.00
N TRP A 354 -21.63 -15.15 2.61
CA TRP A 354 -20.28 -15.14 3.15
C TRP A 354 -19.43 -16.24 2.53
N ILE A 355 -18.16 -15.92 2.27
CA ILE A 355 -17.17 -16.88 1.82
C ILE A 355 -15.96 -16.77 2.74
N ILE A 356 -15.48 -17.92 3.24
CA ILE A 356 -14.19 -18.02 3.91
C ILE A 356 -13.17 -18.49 2.89
N GLY A 357 -12.09 -17.74 2.76
CA GLY A 357 -10.99 -18.05 1.84
C GLY A 357 -9.64 -18.07 2.52
N LEU A 358 -8.69 -18.78 1.91
CA LEU A 358 -7.28 -18.80 2.27
C LEU A 358 -6.48 -18.42 1.04
N ASN A 359 -5.43 -17.61 1.20
CA ASN A 359 -4.57 -17.25 0.08
C ASN A 359 -3.08 -17.23 0.47
N PRO A 360 -2.32 -18.31 0.21
CA PRO A 360 -0.88 -18.21 0.14
C PRO A 360 -0.45 -17.27 -0.97
N PHE A 361 0.62 -16.50 -0.72
CA PHE A 361 1.10 -15.49 -1.66
C PHE A 361 2.62 -15.31 -1.63
N PHE A 362 3.12 -14.76 -2.74
CA PHE A 362 4.49 -14.32 -2.92
C PHE A 362 4.47 -12.89 -3.46
N ASP A 363 5.23 -12.01 -2.83
CA ASP A 363 5.40 -10.62 -3.24
C ASP A 363 6.88 -10.35 -3.54
N ALA A 364 7.17 -9.59 -4.61
CA ALA A 364 8.51 -9.19 -4.99
C ALA A 364 8.52 -7.78 -5.60
N GLY A 365 9.63 -7.05 -5.44
CA GLY A 365 9.77 -5.72 -6.02
C GLY A 365 11.20 -5.20 -5.97
N LEU A 366 11.49 -4.15 -6.74
CA LEU A 366 12.79 -3.51 -6.80
C LEU A 366 12.68 -2.05 -7.23
N VAL A 367 13.72 -1.28 -6.97
CA VAL A 367 13.92 0.06 -7.52
C VAL A 367 14.40 -0.04 -8.95
N THR A 368 13.73 0.62 -9.89
CA THR A 368 14.11 0.69 -11.32
C THR A 368 14.82 1.98 -11.69
N GLN A 369 14.57 3.04 -10.91
CA GLN A 369 15.25 4.33 -11.05
C GLN A 369 15.72 4.83 -9.69
N THR A 370 17.00 5.07 -9.55
CA THR A 370 17.61 5.56 -8.31
C THR A 370 17.31 7.04 -8.10
N PHE A 371 17.26 7.44 -6.83
CA PHE A 371 17.15 8.83 -6.39
C PHE A 371 18.46 9.28 -5.77
N ARG A 372 19.10 10.32 -6.34
CA ARG A 372 20.34 10.96 -5.82
C ARG A 372 21.38 9.95 -5.31
N ALA A 373 21.64 8.87 -6.09
CA ALA A 373 22.45 7.74 -5.62
C ALA A 373 23.87 8.17 -5.20
N ASP A 374 24.50 9.04 -5.99
CA ASP A 374 25.86 9.56 -5.69
C ASP A 374 25.83 10.50 -4.49
N GLU A 375 24.78 11.28 -4.31
CA GLU A 375 24.60 12.16 -3.15
C GLU A 375 24.36 11.33 -1.89
N GLN A 376 23.55 10.27 -1.96
CA GLN A 376 23.34 9.34 -0.86
C GLN A 376 24.64 8.68 -0.42
N LYS A 377 25.47 8.24 -1.37
CA LYS A 377 26.79 7.69 -1.08
C LYS A 377 27.70 8.71 -0.40
N ARG A 378 27.65 9.99 -0.79
CA ARG A 378 28.44 11.09 -0.22
C ARG A 378 27.89 11.61 1.11
N ALA A 379 26.60 11.39 1.41
CA ALA A 379 25.98 11.90 2.61
C ALA A 379 26.72 11.49 3.89
N TRP A 380 27.19 10.24 3.95
CA TRP A 380 28.01 9.76 5.05
C TRP A 380 29.33 10.52 5.15
N GLN A 381 30.03 10.74 4.04
CA GLN A 381 31.29 11.50 4.03
C GLN A 381 31.08 12.93 4.55
N THR A 382 30.01 13.59 4.11
CA THR A 382 29.62 14.94 4.58
C THR A 382 29.38 14.96 6.08
N LEU A 383 28.70 13.93 6.63
CA LEU A 383 28.46 13.80 8.06
C LEU A 383 29.76 13.57 8.84
N CYS A 384 30.69 12.75 8.31
CA CYS A 384 31.99 12.50 8.91
C CYS A 384 32.87 13.74 8.93
N GLU A 385 32.82 14.59 7.89
CA GLU A 385 33.55 15.87 7.84
C GLU A 385 33.02 16.88 8.87
N LYS A 386 31.73 16.83 9.14
CA LYS A 386 31.05 17.77 10.04
C LYS A 386 31.07 17.35 11.50
N TYR A 387 31.07 16.05 11.76
CA TYR A 387 30.94 15.49 13.10
C TYR A 387 31.90 14.33 13.35
N THR A 388 32.29 14.14 14.60
CA THR A 388 32.93 12.90 15.03
C THR A 388 31.88 11.80 15.13
N VAL A 389 32.10 10.68 14.45
CA VAL A 389 31.12 9.59 14.35
C VAL A 389 31.64 8.36 15.08
N ALA A 390 30.81 7.75 15.91
CA ALA A 390 31.11 6.51 16.61
C ALA A 390 29.97 5.50 16.47
N GLY A 391 30.22 4.39 15.78
CA GLY A 391 29.29 3.28 15.65
C GLY A 391 28.10 3.51 14.70
N VAL A 392 28.10 4.60 13.90
CA VAL A 392 27.01 4.96 12.99
C VAL A 392 27.32 4.60 11.54
N ASP A 393 28.56 4.27 11.22
CA ASP A 393 29.10 4.07 9.87
C ASP A 393 28.26 3.12 9.02
N ASP A 394 27.87 2.01 9.61
CA ASP A 394 27.15 0.93 8.92
C ASP A 394 25.65 1.20 8.73
N TYR A 395 25.11 2.31 9.32
CA TYR A 395 23.66 2.53 9.41
C TYR A 395 23.13 3.67 8.52
N VAL A 396 23.99 4.50 7.96
CA VAL A 396 23.59 5.65 7.12
C VAL A 396 23.51 5.28 5.65
N TYR A 397 24.44 4.47 5.19
CA TYR A 397 24.52 4.06 3.79
C TYR A 397 25.11 2.66 3.66
N SER A 398 24.50 1.85 2.82
CA SER A 398 25.04 0.55 2.41
C SER A 398 25.65 0.62 1.01
N SER A 399 26.86 0.11 0.84
CA SER A 399 27.50 -0.01 -0.49
C SER A 399 26.99 -1.22 -1.30
N LYS A 400 25.96 -1.93 -0.82
CA LYS A 400 25.39 -3.09 -1.51
C LYS A 400 24.57 -2.61 -2.70
N ASP A 401 24.65 -3.37 -3.78
CA ASP A 401 23.82 -3.13 -4.96
C ASP A 401 22.35 -3.43 -4.67
N GLU A 402 21.47 -2.68 -5.32
CA GLU A 402 20.04 -2.92 -5.33
C GLU A 402 19.74 -4.29 -5.96
N SER A 403 18.80 -4.99 -5.41
CA SER A 403 18.36 -6.29 -5.91
C SER A 403 16.90 -6.57 -5.55
N LEU A 404 16.39 -7.73 -5.95
CA LEU A 404 14.99 -8.09 -5.75
C LEU A 404 14.66 -8.30 -4.27
N HIS A 405 13.76 -7.46 -3.74
CA HIS A 405 13.14 -7.62 -2.43
C HIS A 405 12.02 -8.65 -2.52
N THR A 406 11.98 -9.64 -1.65
CA THR A 406 11.03 -10.75 -1.74
C THR A 406 10.43 -11.13 -0.39
N ALA A 407 9.16 -11.55 -0.43
CA ALA A 407 8.44 -12.00 0.76
C ALA A 407 7.44 -13.12 0.44
N LEU A 408 7.16 -13.94 1.45
CA LEU A 408 6.16 -15.00 1.42
C LEU A 408 5.14 -14.80 2.54
N GLY A 409 3.91 -15.24 2.30
CA GLY A 409 2.88 -15.17 3.32
C GLY A 409 1.65 -15.99 3.02
N CYS A 410 0.69 -15.90 3.94
CA CYS A 410 -0.61 -16.52 3.81
C CYS A 410 -1.67 -15.62 4.45
N GLY A 411 -2.84 -15.52 3.83
CA GLY A 411 -3.96 -14.72 4.29
C GLY A 411 -5.23 -15.52 4.52
N LEU A 412 -5.99 -15.14 5.54
CA LEU A 412 -7.37 -15.55 5.74
C LEU A 412 -8.29 -14.44 5.23
N LYS A 413 -9.29 -14.79 4.42
CA LYS A 413 -10.24 -13.84 3.85
C LYS A 413 -11.67 -14.19 4.29
N LEU A 414 -12.40 -13.16 4.67
CA LEU A 414 -13.83 -13.23 4.90
C LEU A 414 -14.51 -12.29 3.91
N ILE A 415 -15.21 -12.87 2.92
CA ILE A 415 -15.79 -12.15 1.81
C ILE A 415 -17.29 -12.07 2.00
N MET A 416 -17.87 -10.87 1.97
CA MET A 416 -19.30 -10.64 2.06
C MET A 416 -19.84 -10.09 0.74
N ASN A 417 -20.82 -10.82 0.17
CA ASN A 417 -21.54 -10.44 -1.06
C ASN A 417 -20.61 -10.12 -2.25
N HIS A 418 -19.42 -10.72 -2.34
CA HIS A 418 -18.35 -10.47 -3.32
C HIS A 418 -17.83 -9.01 -3.37
N ASN A 419 -18.26 -8.14 -2.46
CA ASN A 419 -17.93 -6.70 -2.49
C ASN A 419 -17.16 -6.19 -1.29
N LEU A 420 -17.34 -6.79 -0.13
CA LEU A 420 -16.57 -6.48 1.07
C LEU A 420 -15.68 -7.67 1.41
N VAL A 421 -14.38 -7.46 1.41
CA VAL A 421 -13.40 -8.48 1.78
C VAL A 421 -12.66 -7.99 3.02
N VAL A 422 -12.79 -8.70 4.12
CA VAL A 422 -11.94 -8.52 5.32
C VAL A 422 -10.78 -9.50 5.21
N SER A 423 -9.56 -9.03 5.39
CA SER A 423 -8.35 -9.83 5.28
C SER A 423 -7.50 -9.81 6.54
N VAL A 424 -6.95 -10.95 6.89
CA VAL A 424 -5.88 -11.09 7.90
C VAL A 424 -4.73 -11.80 7.22
N ASP A 425 -3.67 -11.07 6.92
CA ASP A 425 -2.50 -11.58 6.21
C ASP A 425 -1.30 -11.69 7.16
N ALA A 426 -0.59 -12.80 7.11
CA ALA A 426 0.68 -13.02 7.78
C ALA A 426 1.78 -13.17 6.73
N ALA A 427 2.85 -12.39 6.84
CA ALA A 427 3.92 -12.38 5.85
C ALA A 427 5.29 -12.14 6.47
N LYS A 428 6.32 -12.68 5.83
CA LYS A 428 7.71 -12.50 6.22
C LYS A 428 8.58 -12.22 5.00
N ALA A 429 9.46 -11.22 5.12
CA ALA A 429 10.53 -10.98 4.15
C ALA A 429 11.49 -12.17 4.11
N LEU A 430 12.02 -12.48 2.93
CA LEU A 430 13.02 -13.54 2.76
C LEU A 430 14.43 -13.05 3.05
N ASP A 431 14.68 -11.74 2.95
CA ASP A 431 15.93 -11.10 3.35
C ASP A 431 15.72 -10.30 4.65
N LYS A 432 16.64 -10.45 5.59
CA LYS A 432 16.59 -9.74 6.89
C LYS A 432 16.70 -8.22 6.76
N ARG A 433 17.33 -7.72 5.70
CA ARG A 433 17.43 -6.29 5.42
C ARG A 433 16.07 -5.63 5.15
N ASP A 434 15.08 -6.42 4.76
CA ASP A 434 13.70 -6.01 4.53
C ASP A 434 12.80 -6.12 5.77
N GLY A 435 13.36 -6.67 6.84
CA GLY A 435 12.69 -6.99 8.10
C GLY A 435 12.79 -8.47 8.42
N ASP A 436 13.05 -8.79 9.69
CA ASP A 436 13.27 -10.16 10.16
C ASP A 436 12.06 -10.79 10.87
N GLU A 437 11.01 -10.00 11.12
CA GLU A 437 9.82 -10.40 11.87
C GLU A 437 8.69 -10.88 10.96
N LEU A 438 7.85 -11.78 11.51
CA LEU A 438 6.55 -12.10 10.94
C LEU A 438 5.61 -10.90 11.13
N LYS A 439 5.13 -10.32 10.05
CA LYS A 439 4.21 -9.18 10.06
C LYS A 439 2.78 -9.62 9.86
N LEU A 440 1.89 -9.05 10.65
CA LEU A 440 0.45 -9.27 10.58
C LEU A 440 -0.25 -8.01 10.07
N TYR A 441 -1.14 -8.20 9.12
CA TYR A 441 -1.94 -7.15 8.52
C TYR A 441 -3.42 -7.49 8.61
N VAL A 442 -4.22 -6.60 9.17
CA VAL A 442 -5.68 -6.67 9.13
C VAL A 442 -6.17 -5.53 8.25
N GLY A 443 -7.01 -5.80 7.28
CA GLY A 443 -7.45 -4.77 6.35
C GLY A 443 -8.64 -5.19 5.50
N PHE A 444 -8.97 -4.30 4.56
CA PHE A 444 -10.07 -4.50 3.62
C PHE A 444 -9.54 -4.73 2.21
N ASN A 445 -10.32 -5.48 1.42
CA ASN A 445 -10.05 -5.88 0.04
C ASN A 445 -8.82 -6.80 -0.12
N TYR A 446 -8.75 -7.45 -1.27
CA TYR A 446 -7.51 -8.07 -1.74
C TYR A 446 -6.47 -6.97 -2.02
N ILE A 447 -5.19 -7.36 -2.12
CA ILE A 447 -4.15 -6.39 -2.47
C ILE A 447 -4.31 -5.89 -3.91
N PHE A 448 -4.98 -6.67 -4.79
CA PHE A 448 -5.29 -6.28 -6.17
C PHE A 448 -6.51 -7.02 -6.71
#